data_30211ce53fe9513c810bb22ead09359c
#
_entry.id   30211ce53fe9513c810bb22ead09359c
#
_cell.length_a   1.000
_cell.length_b   1.000
_cell.length_c   1.000
_cell.angle_alpha   90.00
_cell.angle_beta   90.00
_cell.angle_gamma   90.00
#
_symmetry.space_group_name_H-M   'P 1'
#
loop_
_entity.id
_entity.type
_entity.pdbx_description
1 polymer ?
#
loop_
_entity_poly.entity_id
_entity_poly.type
_entity_poly.pdbx_seq_one_letter_code
_entity_poly.pdbx_strand_id
1 'polypeptide(L)' 'MTKKEALMQLIIYLRMLRNRSLEIMEESSQPLSKEREETLSLELSVIHTCLQHLMEVEKKIRGM' A
#
# COMPACT_ATOMS: atom_id res chain seq x y z
N MET A 1 -11.34 -19.23 6.05
CA MET A 1 -10.47 -18.11 6.37
C MET A 1 -11.14 -17.24 7.43
N THR A 2 -10.44 -16.92 8.51
CA THR A 2 -10.96 -16.03 9.53
C THR A 2 -10.87 -14.56 9.06
N LYS A 3 -11.62 -13.68 9.71
CA LYS A 3 -11.54 -12.25 9.42
C LYS A 3 -10.14 -11.71 9.66
N LYS A 4 -9.46 -12.21 10.69
CA LYS A 4 -8.10 -11.80 11.03
C LYS A 4 -7.11 -12.20 9.92
N GLU A 5 -7.23 -13.43 9.41
CA GLU A 5 -6.38 -13.89 8.31
C GLU A 5 -6.62 -13.09 7.04
N ALA A 6 -7.88 -12.82 6.71
CA ALA A 6 -8.22 -12.01 5.55
C ALA A 6 -7.64 -10.60 5.66
N LEU A 7 -7.72 -10.00 6.84
CA LEU A 7 -7.16 -8.67 7.11
C LEU A 7 -5.65 -8.68 6.93
N MET A 8 -4.97 -9.68 7.49
CA MET A 8 -3.53 -9.79 7.37
C MET A 8 -3.08 -9.97 5.92
N GLN A 9 -3.80 -10.78 5.15
CA GLN A 9 -3.49 -10.96 3.73
C GLN A 9 -3.67 -9.67 2.95
N LEU A 10 -4.70 -8.91 3.25
CA LEU A 10 -4.92 -7.62 2.60
C LEU A 10 -3.80 -6.63 2.92
N ILE A 11 -3.33 -6.60 4.17
CA ILE A 11 -2.21 -5.74 4.57
C ILE A 11 -0.95 -6.13 3.80
N ILE A 12 -0.65 -7.42 3.71
CA ILE A 12 0.51 -7.91 2.95
C ILE A 12 0.41 -7.52 1.48
N TYR A 13 -0.76 -7.70 0.88
CA TYR A 13 -1.00 -7.35 -0.51
C TYR A 13 -0.74 -5.86 -0.77
N LEU A 14 -1.26 -4.99 0.08
CA LEU A 14 -1.07 -3.54 -0.05
C LEU A 14 0.39 -3.15 0.13
N ARG A 15 1.12 -3.80 1.04
CA ARG A 15 2.55 -3.57 1.20
C ARG A 15 3.32 -3.95 -0.05
N MET A 16 2.95 -5.05 -0.69
CA MET A 16 3.56 -5.47 -1.95
C MET A 16 3.30 -4.46 -3.07
N LEU A 17 2.08 -3.95 -3.17
CA LEU A 17 1.75 -2.92 -4.14
C LEU A 17 2.55 -1.64 -3.92
N ARG A 18 2.69 -1.24 -2.66
CA ARG A 18 3.48 -0.06 -2.30
C ARG A 18 4.94 -0.23 -2.73
N ASN A 19 5.53 -1.38 -2.39
CA ASN A 19 6.92 -1.66 -2.73
C ASN A 19 7.12 -1.67 -4.25
N ARG A 20 6.18 -2.25 -4.98
CA ARG A 20 6.25 -2.29 -6.44
C ARG A 20 6.17 -0.89 -7.04
N SER A 21 5.31 -0.04 -6.52
CA SER A 21 5.20 1.35 -6.99
C SER A 21 6.49 2.12 -6.73
N LEU A 22 7.10 1.91 -5.55
CA LEU A 22 8.38 2.54 -5.21
C LEU A 22 9.49 2.04 -6.13
N GLU A 23 9.53 0.74 -6.42
CA GLU A 23 10.53 0.17 -7.33
C GLU A 23 10.42 0.77 -8.73
N ILE A 24 9.21 0.95 -9.24
CA ILE A 24 8.99 1.56 -10.54
C ILE A 24 9.54 2.99 -10.56
N MET A 25 9.35 3.75 -9.49
CA MET A 25 9.86 5.10 -9.39
C MET A 25 11.39 5.15 -9.30
N GLU A 26 12.01 4.19 -8.60
CA GLU A 26 13.44 4.14 -8.41
C GLU A 26 14.18 3.57 -9.60
N GLU A 27 13.63 2.56 -10.26
CA GLU A 27 14.27 1.85 -11.37
C GLU A 27 14.14 2.57 -12.71
N SER A 28 13.33 3.62 -12.77
CA SER A 28 13.16 4.36 -14.01
C SER A 28 14.47 5.06 -14.37
N SER A 29 15.11 4.60 -15.45
CA SER A 29 16.35 5.19 -15.96
C SER A 29 16.09 6.50 -16.68
N GLN A 30 14.84 6.78 -17.02
CA GLN A 30 14.42 8.01 -17.65
C GLN A 30 13.42 8.73 -16.74
N PRO A 31 13.40 10.07 -16.77
CA PRO A 31 12.40 10.81 -16.00
C PRO A 31 11.00 10.37 -16.40
N LEU A 32 10.19 10.04 -15.42
CA LEU A 32 8.79 9.73 -15.67
C LEU A 32 8.07 10.98 -16.18
N SER A 33 7.08 10.78 -17.04
CA SER A 33 6.23 11.89 -17.43
C SER A 33 5.55 12.44 -16.17
N LYS A 34 5.27 13.73 -16.17
CA LYS A 34 4.63 14.38 -15.04
C LYS A 34 3.30 13.70 -14.66
N GLU A 35 2.54 13.33 -15.68
CA GLU A 35 1.25 12.66 -15.50
C GLU A 35 1.42 11.29 -14.81
N ARG A 36 2.41 10.50 -15.21
CA ARG A 36 2.68 9.20 -14.62
C ARG A 36 3.19 9.34 -13.18
N GLU A 37 4.06 10.33 -12.95
CA GLU A 37 4.58 10.61 -11.62
C GLU A 37 3.44 11.00 -10.66
N GLU A 38 2.53 11.84 -11.11
CA GLU A 38 1.37 12.22 -10.33
C GLU A 38 0.47 11.02 -10.02
N THR A 39 0.26 10.15 -11.01
CA THR A 39 -0.54 8.93 -10.82
C THR A 39 0.09 8.01 -9.79
N LEU A 40 1.39 7.76 -9.89
CA LEU A 40 2.10 6.91 -8.93
C LEU A 40 2.08 7.51 -7.53
N SER A 41 2.26 8.81 -7.42
CA SER A 41 2.22 9.52 -6.15
C SER A 41 0.83 9.40 -5.50
N LEU A 42 -0.22 9.54 -6.29
CA LEU A 42 -1.59 9.38 -5.83
C LEU A 42 -1.86 7.95 -5.36
N GLU A 43 -1.43 6.96 -6.13
CA GLU A 43 -1.57 5.56 -5.76
C GLU A 43 -0.88 5.25 -4.44
N LEU A 44 0.34 5.74 -4.25
CA LEU A 44 1.08 5.56 -3.01
C LEU A 44 0.36 6.19 -1.83
N SER A 45 -0.19 7.37 -2.01
CA SER A 45 -0.94 8.07 -0.97
C SER A 45 -2.18 7.28 -0.56
N VAL A 46 -2.93 6.75 -1.52
CA VAL A 46 -4.13 5.93 -1.26
C VAL A 46 -3.74 4.64 -0.55
N ILE A 47 -2.70 3.96 -1.01
CA ILE A 47 -2.21 2.71 -0.40
C ILE A 47 -1.80 2.97 1.04
N HIS A 48 -1.07 4.05 1.29
CA HIS A 48 -0.60 4.42 2.63
C HIS A 48 -1.79 4.66 3.58
N THR A 49 -2.79 5.40 3.13
CA THR A 49 -4.00 5.68 3.93
C THR A 49 -4.75 4.40 4.24
N CYS A 50 -4.92 3.52 3.25
CA CYS A 50 -5.58 2.23 3.46
C CYS A 50 -4.80 1.35 4.43
N LEU A 51 -3.47 1.30 4.32
CA LEU A 51 -2.64 0.52 5.23
C LEU A 51 -2.76 1.00 6.66
N GLN A 52 -2.74 2.31 6.88
CA GLN A 52 -2.90 2.88 8.22
C GLN A 52 -4.24 2.49 8.83
N HIS A 53 -5.29 2.58 8.05
CA HIS A 53 -6.63 2.22 8.51
C HIS A 53 -6.71 0.72 8.87
N LEU A 54 -6.18 -0.14 8.02
CA LEU A 54 -6.20 -1.58 8.25
C LEU A 54 -5.35 -1.97 9.46
N MET A 55 -4.23 -1.31 9.67
CA MET A 55 -3.37 -1.56 10.82
C MET A 55 -4.06 -1.15 12.12
N GLU A 56 -4.83 -0.06 12.11
CA GLU A 56 -5.63 0.35 13.27
C GLU A 56 -6.72 -0.66 13.58
N VAL A 57 -7.40 -1.17 12.54
CA VAL A 57 -8.43 -2.21 12.71
C VAL A 57 -7.81 -3.48 13.28
N GLU A 58 -6.64 -3.89 12.79
CA GLU A 58 -5.92 -5.06 13.29
C GLU A 58 -5.58 -4.88 14.77
N LYS A 59 -5.11 -3.71 15.15
CA LYS A 59 -4.75 -3.39 16.52
C LYS A 59 -5.96 -3.50 17.45
N LYS A 60 -7.13 -3.02 17.00
CA LYS A 60 -8.37 -3.14 17.77
C LYS A 60 -8.80 -4.59 17.96
N ILE A 61 -8.65 -5.40 16.91
CA ILE A 61 -8.97 -6.83 16.97
C ILE A 61 -8.06 -7.54 17.97
N ARG A 62 -6.77 -7.22 17.97
CA ARG A 62 -5.82 -7.80 18.94
C ARG A 62 -6.15 -7.40 20.38
N GLY A 63 -6.63 -6.19 20.57
CA GLY A 63 -6.97 -5.67 21.89
C GLY A 63 -8.23 -6.27 22.48
N MET A 64 -8.97 -7.02 21.70
CA MET A 64 -10.12 -7.77 22.18
C MET A 64 -9.63 -9.14 22.69
#